data_d171f24be0015cf388e19807594f842e
#
_entry.id   d171f24be0015cf388e19807594f842e
#
_cell.length_a   1.000
_cell.length_b   1.000
_cell.length_c   1.000
_cell.angle_alpha   90.00
_cell.angle_beta   90.00
_cell.angle_gamma   90.00
#
_symmetry.space_group_name_H-M   'P 1'
#
loop_
_entity.id
_entity.type
_entity.pdbx_description
1 polymer ?
#
loop_
_entity_poly.entity_id
_entity_poly.type
_entity_poly.pdbx_seq_one_letter_code
_entity_poly.pdbx_strand_id
1 'polypeptide(L)'
;MIKHTCLQNVVTSPSNIKHHFIFFRIMKVAIVTGGNKGVGFGICRGLAKVFDGDVLLTARNEERGMNAVKELEKEGLTVKFHLLDINDPKSVGALAAFIKERYGGIDVLVNNAAIAFKQAATEPFALQAKVTIATNYFSVQDCCNQLFPLLRSGARVVNVSSMAGFLGLIKGADLKSKFASSGSTLTYEVLDGLMKDFVDSANAGDHAAKGWPNSTYVVSKVGLSAMTRIQQQKVSEDSSLKDVAINHVHPGYVDTDMSSHKGPLTPEEGAKSSLFAATLPQGTNIKGKYIWHNCELVDWVNGPKPDV
;
A
#
# COMPACT_ATOMS: atom_id res chain seq x y z
N MET A 1 -10.82 32.33 3.45
CA MET A 1 -11.88 32.94 2.60
C MET A 1 -11.26 33.32 1.27
N ILE A 2 -11.49 32.60 0.21
CA ILE A 2 -11.56 33.07 -1.20
C ILE A 2 -12.07 31.86 -1.97
N LYS A 3 -13.33 31.91 -2.36
CA LYS A 3 -13.98 31.00 -3.31
C LYS A 3 -13.67 31.52 -4.72
N HIS A 4 -12.99 30.74 -5.54
CA HIS A 4 -12.96 31.01 -6.98
C HIS A 4 -14.13 30.28 -7.65
N THR A 5 -15.18 31.07 -7.90
CA THR A 5 -16.30 30.67 -8.75
C THR A 5 -16.00 31.21 -10.16
N CYS A 6 -15.78 30.36 -11.12
CA CYS A 6 -15.68 30.75 -12.54
C CYS A 6 -17.11 30.77 -13.10
N LEU A 7 -17.66 31.98 -13.28
CA LEU A 7 -18.92 32.25 -13.96
C LEU A 7 -18.63 32.50 -15.44
N GLN A 8 -19.09 31.64 -16.33
CA GLN A 8 -19.26 31.99 -17.75
C GLN A 8 -20.70 32.46 -17.96
N ASN A 9 -20.84 33.72 -18.30
CA ASN A 9 -22.12 34.37 -18.63
C ASN A 9 -22.52 33.97 -20.06
N VAL A 10 -23.62 33.27 -20.19
CA VAL A 10 -24.39 33.19 -21.45
C VAL A 10 -25.58 34.14 -21.33
N VAL A 11 -25.59 35.19 -22.14
CA VAL A 11 -26.67 36.14 -22.18
C VAL A 11 -27.78 35.59 -23.08
N THR A 12 -28.93 35.30 -22.50
CA THR A 12 -30.21 35.15 -23.21
C THR A 12 -31.34 35.71 -22.30
N SER A 13 -32.35 36.30 -22.93
CA SER A 13 -33.42 37.15 -22.48
C SER A 13 -34.22 36.70 -21.21
N PRO A 14 -34.96 37.61 -20.52
CA PRO A 14 -35.45 37.39 -19.15
C PRO A 14 -36.79 36.66 -19.13
N SER A 15 -36.77 35.34 -19.16
CA SER A 15 -37.85 34.48 -18.66
C SER A 15 -37.37 33.03 -18.55
N ASN A 16 -37.33 32.54 -17.30
CA ASN A 16 -37.03 31.17 -16.93
C ASN A 16 -35.57 30.69 -16.99
N ILE A 17 -34.67 31.28 -16.21
CA ILE A 17 -33.39 30.64 -15.90
C ILE A 17 -33.61 29.61 -14.77
N LYS A 18 -33.88 28.36 -15.11
CA LYS A 18 -33.67 27.24 -14.18
C LYS A 18 -32.15 27.03 -14.06
N HIS A 19 -31.57 27.48 -12.96
CA HIS A 19 -30.17 27.13 -12.63
C HIS A 19 -30.08 25.65 -12.42
N HIS A 20 -29.67 24.92 -13.47
CA HIS A 20 -29.22 23.56 -13.33
C HIS A 20 -27.80 23.57 -12.75
N PHE A 21 -27.69 23.46 -11.44
CA PHE A 21 -26.42 23.14 -10.82
C PHE A 21 -26.04 21.72 -11.21
N ILE A 22 -25.19 21.58 -12.23
CA ILE A 22 -24.57 20.31 -12.55
C ILE A 22 -23.54 20.08 -11.43
N PHE A 23 -23.94 19.34 -10.38
CA PHE A 23 -22.98 18.79 -9.44
C PHE A 23 -22.15 17.74 -10.19
N PHE A 24 -20.94 18.12 -10.61
CA PHE A 24 -19.96 17.13 -11.01
C PHE A 24 -19.66 16.26 -9.79
N ARG A 25 -20.24 15.10 -9.73
CA ARG A 25 -19.89 14.10 -8.71
C ARG A 25 -18.41 13.80 -8.90
N ILE A 26 -17.59 14.18 -7.94
CA ILE A 26 -16.16 13.81 -7.92
C ILE A 26 -16.11 12.28 -7.91
N MET A 27 -15.58 11.69 -8.96
CA MET A 27 -15.42 10.25 -9.03
C MET A 27 -14.32 9.83 -8.05
N LYS A 28 -14.68 8.97 -7.11
CA LYS A 28 -13.74 8.35 -6.17
C LYS A 28 -13.00 7.22 -6.85
N VAL A 29 -11.76 6.98 -6.41
CA VAL A 29 -10.95 5.86 -6.90
C VAL A 29 -10.20 5.16 -5.77
N ALA A 30 -10.25 3.83 -5.82
CA ALA A 30 -9.43 2.93 -5.02
C ALA A 30 -8.41 2.23 -5.94
N ILE A 31 -7.14 2.30 -5.61
CA ILE A 31 -6.05 1.72 -6.39
C ILE A 31 -5.47 0.53 -5.62
N VAL A 32 -5.31 -0.63 -6.27
CA VAL A 32 -4.67 -1.81 -5.68
C VAL A 32 -3.47 -2.22 -6.54
N THR A 33 -2.26 -2.13 -5.98
CA THR A 33 -1.06 -2.58 -6.69
C THR A 33 -0.93 -4.10 -6.63
N GLY A 34 -0.61 -4.74 -7.78
CA GLY A 34 -0.53 -6.20 -7.86
C GLY A 34 -1.87 -6.91 -7.63
N GLY A 35 -2.96 -6.33 -8.16
CA GLY A 35 -4.34 -6.79 -7.94
C GLY A 35 -4.75 -8.01 -8.76
N ASN A 36 -3.89 -8.54 -9.64
CA ASN A 36 -4.27 -9.56 -10.61
C ASN A 36 -4.29 -10.99 -10.05
N LYS A 37 -3.88 -11.22 -8.80
CA LYS A 37 -3.90 -12.54 -8.14
C LYS A 37 -3.76 -12.45 -6.61
N GLY A 38 -4.02 -13.57 -5.93
CA GLY A 38 -3.80 -13.74 -4.50
C GLY A 38 -4.53 -12.68 -3.66
N VAL A 39 -3.87 -12.19 -2.62
CA VAL A 39 -4.46 -11.20 -1.68
C VAL A 39 -4.93 -9.94 -2.41
N GLY A 40 -4.14 -9.42 -3.37
CA GLY A 40 -4.52 -8.24 -4.15
C GLY A 40 -5.80 -8.42 -4.94
N PHE A 41 -6.03 -9.61 -5.51
CA PHE A 41 -7.27 -9.94 -6.20
C PHE A 41 -8.46 -10.00 -5.24
N GLY A 42 -8.28 -10.63 -4.06
CA GLY A 42 -9.28 -10.61 -3.00
C GLY A 42 -9.63 -9.19 -2.52
N ILE A 43 -8.63 -8.30 -2.45
CA ILE A 43 -8.84 -6.89 -2.10
C ILE A 43 -9.65 -6.16 -3.19
N CYS A 44 -9.31 -6.34 -4.47
CA CYS A 44 -10.09 -5.76 -5.58
C CYS A 44 -11.54 -6.25 -5.56
N ARG A 45 -11.76 -7.56 -5.38
CA ARG A 45 -13.09 -8.17 -5.24
C ARG A 45 -13.88 -7.57 -4.07
N GLY A 46 -13.23 -7.43 -2.91
CA GLY A 46 -13.87 -6.87 -1.72
C GLY A 46 -14.21 -5.39 -1.87
N LEU A 47 -13.28 -4.57 -2.39
CA LEU A 47 -13.52 -3.15 -2.64
C LEU A 47 -14.63 -2.94 -3.68
N ALA A 48 -14.69 -3.74 -4.74
CA ALA A 48 -15.74 -3.64 -5.76
C ALA A 48 -17.16 -3.84 -5.19
N LYS A 49 -17.28 -4.51 -4.03
CA LYS A 49 -18.56 -4.73 -3.34
C LYS A 49 -18.97 -3.58 -2.42
N VAL A 50 -18.00 -2.81 -1.87
CA VAL A 50 -18.27 -1.89 -0.76
C VAL A 50 -17.82 -0.45 -1.01
N PHE A 51 -16.95 -0.21 -1.97
CA PHE A 51 -16.41 1.12 -2.24
C PHE A 51 -17.32 1.87 -3.21
N ASP A 52 -17.76 3.08 -2.81
CA ASP A 52 -18.57 3.96 -3.66
C ASP A 52 -17.69 4.75 -4.63
N GLY A 53 -17.17 4.07 -5.65
CA GLY A 53 -16.26 4.64 -6.65
C GLY A 53 -15.66 3.56 -7.56
N ASP A 54 -14.72 3.96 -8.41
CA ASP A 54 -14.00 3.03 -9.27
C ASP A 54 -12.92 2.28 -8.49
N VAL A 55 -12.84 0.97 -8.67
CA VAL A 55 -11.73 0.14 -8.19
C VAL A 55 -10.77 -0.08 -9.37
N LEU A 56 -9.53 0.36 -9.22
CA LEU A 56 -8.47 0.22 -10.21
C LEU A 56 -7.52 -0.91 -9.83
N LEU A 57 -7.71 -2.05 -10.45
CA LEU A 57 -6.82 -3.19 -10.39
C LEU A 57 -5.58 -2.88 -11.22
N THR A 58 -4.39 -2.95 -10.63
CA THR A 58 -3.16 -2.74 -11.40
C THR A 58 -2.28 -3.99 -11.37
N ALA A 59 -1.56 -4.22 -12.47
CA ALA A 59 -0.60 -5.30 -12.62
C ALA A 59 0.46 -4.93 -13.67
N ARG A 60 1.67 -5.53 -13.55
CA ARG A 60 2.78 -5.31 -14.49
C ARG A 60 2.66 -6.07 -15.82
N ASN A 61 1.67 -6.94 -15.95
CA ASN A 61 1.38 -7.68 -17.16
C ASN A 61 -0.08 -7.46 -17.53
N GLU A 62 -0.30 -6.87 -18.71
CA GLU A 62 -1.62 -6.45 -19.19
C GLU A 62 -2.57 -7.63 -19.35
N GLU A 63 -2.13 -8.71 -19.99
CA GLU A 63 -2.95 -9.90 -20.22
C GLU A 63 -3.46 -10.49 -18.90
N ARG A 64 -2.56 -10.67 -17.91
CA ARG A 64 -2.95 -11.18 -16.58
C ARG A 64 -3.87 -10.23 -15.85
N GLY A 65 -3.67 -8.91 -15.99
CA GLY A 65 -4.54 -7.90 -15.41
C GLY A 65 -5.94 -7.94 -16.01
N MET A 66 -6.04 -7.97 -17.33
CA MET A 66 -7.32 -8.05 -18.05
C MET A 66 -8.05 -9.36 -17.78
N ASN A 67 -7.33 -10.48 -17.65
CA ASN A 67 -7.95 -11.75 -17.27
C ASN A 67 -8.55 -11.69 -15.86
N ALA A 68 -7.86 -11.05 -14.90
CA ALA A 68 -8.37 -10.85 -13.56
C ALA A 68 -9.63 -9.97 -13.55
N VAL A 69 -9.67 -8.91 -14.35
CA VAL A 69 -10.89 -8.08 -14.51
C VAL A 69 -12.06 -8.94 -15.03
N LYS A 70 -11.84 -9.72 -16.09
CA LYS A 70 -12.88 -10.61 -16.65
C LYS A 70 -13.41 -11.62 -15.64
N GLU A 71 -12.55 -12.13 -14.74
CA GLU A 71 -13.01 -13.02 -13.65
C GLU A 71 -13.96 -12.29 -12.69
N LEU A 72 -13.62 -11.06 -12.31
CA LEU A 72 -14.48 -10.25 -11.45
C LEU A 72 -15.80 -9.85 -12.14
N GLU A 73 -15.76 -9.57 -13.45
CA GLU A 73 -16.95 -9.29 -14.26
C GLU A 73 -17.92 -10.50 -14.30
N LYS A 74 -17.40 -11.74 -14.36
CA LYS A 74 -18.25 -12.95 -14.27
C LYS A 74 -18.99 -13.07 -12.94
N GLU A 75 -18.44 -12.44 -11.88
CA GLU A 75 -19.09 -12.34 -10.56
C GLU A 75 -20.06 -11.16 -10.46
N GLY A 76 -20.27 -10.41 -11.54
CA GLY A 76 -21.10 -9.20 -11.56
C GLY A 76 -20.43 -7.97 -10.93
N LEU A 77 -19.10 -7.99 -10.75
CA LEU A 77 -18.33 -6.91 -10.16
C LEU A 77 -17.68 -6.04 -11.24
N THR A 78 -17.70 -4.72 -11.06
CA THR A 78 -17.08 -3.78 -11.99
C THR A 78 -15.73 -3.32 -11.41
N VAL A 79 -14.65 -3.65 -12.12
CA VAL A 79 -13.28 -3.25 -11.79
C VAL A 79 -12.60 -2.76 -13.05
N LYS A 80 -11.79 -1.70 -12.96
CA LYS A 80 -11.01 -1.18 -14.07
C LYS A 80 -9.57 -1.67 -13.98
N PHE A 81 -8.91 -1.78 -15.12
CA PHE A 81 -7.50 -2.15 -15.20
C PHE A 81 -6.62 -0.96 -15.56
N HIS A 82 -5.43 -0.90 -14.96
CA HIS A 82 -4.33 -0.03 -15.39
C HIS A 82 -3.01 -0.78 -15.28
N LEU A 83 -2.17 -0.68 -16.32
CA LEU A 83 -0.83 -1.26 -16.31
C LEU A 83 0.04 -0.54 -15.28
N LEU A 84 0.70 -1.30 -14.41
CA LEU A 84 1.62 -0.75 -13.42
C LEU A 84 2.72 -1.76 -13.07
N ASP A 85 3.96 -1.41 -13.37
CA ASP A 85 5.13 -2.00 -12.72
C ASP A 85 5.67 -1.00 -11.68
N ILE A 86 5.60 -1.37 -10.40
CA ILE A 86 6.10 -0.52 -9.31
C ILE A 86 7.63 -0.35 -9.33
N ASN A 87 8.35 -1.22 -10.06
CA ASN A 87 9.80 -1.11 -10.23
C ASN A 87 10.20 -0.16 -11.37
N ASP A 88 9.25 0.32 -12.15
CA ASP A 88 9.47 1.29 -13.22
C ASP A 88 8.88 2.66 -12.85
N PRO A 89 9.72 3.66 -12.51
CA PRO A 89 9.24 5.00 -12.18
C PRO A 89 8.41 5.66 -13.29
N LYS A 90 8.64 5.30 -14.58
CA LYS A 90 7.84 5.81 -15.69
C LYS A 90 6.44 5.22 -15.69
N SER A 91 6.32 3.92 -15.37
CA SER A 91 5.02 3.26 -15.21
C SER A 91 4.21 3.88 -14.06
N VAL A 92 4.87 4.18 -12.94
CA VAL A 92 4.23 4.88 -11.81
C VAL A 92 3.80 6.29 -12.20
N GLY A 93 4.65 7.04 -12.92
CA GLY A 93 4.34 8.37 -13.42
C GLY A 93 3.15 8.39 -14.39
N ALA A 94 3.03 7.37 -15.25
CA ALA A 94 1.89 7.21 -16.15
C ALA A 94 0.58 6.99 -15.38
N LEU A 95 0.60 6.16 -14.33
CA LEU A 95 -0.54 5.99 -13.43
C LEU A 95 -0.89 7.30 -12.72
N ALA A 96 0.10 8.02 -12.19
CA ALA A 96 -0.13 9.30 -11.51
C ALA A 96 -0.79 10.33 -12.44
N ALA A 97 -0.32 10.44 -13.69
CA ALA A 97 -0.92 11.31 -14.71
C ALA A 97 -2.37 10.91 -15.02
N PHE A 98 -2.62 9.62 -15.24
CA PHE A 98 -3.97 9.09 -15.47
C PHE A 98 -4.92 9.39 -14.31
N ILE A 99 -4.48 9.19 -13.06
CA ILE A 99 -5.29 9.49 -11.87
C ILE A 99 -5.59 10.98 -11.78
N LYS A 100 -4.58 11.82 -11.99
CA LYS A 100 -4.76 13.28 -11.94
C LYS A 100 -5.78 13.75 -12.99
N GLU A 101 -5.69 13.27 -14.21
CA GLU A 101 -6.57 13.66 -15.32
C GLU A 101 -7.99 13.11 -15.12
N ARG A 102 -8.12 11.83 -14.80
CA ARG A 102 -9.42 11.15 -14.78
C ARG A 102 -10.20 11.35 -13.50
N TYR A 103 -9.52 11.37 -12.34
CA TYR A 103 -10.14 11.38 -11.02
C TYR A 103 -9.83 12.65 -10.22
N GLY A 104 -8.73 13.34 -10.53
CA GLY A 104 -8.29 14.52 -9.79
C GLY A 104 -7.70 14.22 -8.40
N GLY A 105 -7.64 12.96 -7.97
CA GLY A 105 -7.06 12.55 -6.69
C GLY A 105 -7.39 11.12 -6.31
N ILE A 106 -6.81 10.64 -5.21
CA ILE A 106 -6.87 9.25 -4.73
C ILE A 106 -7.64 9.21 -3.39
N ASP A 107 -8.60 8.32 -3.29
CA ASP A 107 -9.36 8.09 -2.06
C ASP A 107 -8.84 6.87 -1.28
N VAL A 108 -8.43 5.80 -2.00
CA VAL A 108 -7.85 4.60 -1.40
C VAL A 108 -6.63 4.16 -2.21
N LEU A 109 -5.52 3.90 -1.53
CA LEU A 109 -4.32 3.29 -2.11
C LEU A 109 -3.94 2.05 -1.32
N VAL A 110 -3.90 0.89 -1.98
CA VAL A 110 -3.43 -0.36 -1.38
C VAL A 110 -2.12 -0.78 -2.04
N ASN A 111 -1.01 -0.60 -1.31
CA ASN A 111 0.31 -1.06 -1.69
C ASN A 111 0.43 -2.56 -1.35
N ASN A 112 0.00 -3.42 -2.29
CA ASN A 112 0.00 -4.86 -2.12
C ASN A 112 1.11 -5.55 -2.95
N ALA A 113 1.53 -4.98 -4.07
CA ALA A 113 2.56 -5.57 -4.92
C ALA A 113 3.85 -5.85 -4.13
N ALA A 114 4.30 -7.09 -4.16
CA ALA A 114 5.52 -7.54 -3.49
C ALA A 114 6.03 -8.84 -4.10
N ILE A 115 7.26 -9.20 -3.77
CA ILE A 115 7.88 -10.47 -4.10
C ILE A 115 8.38 -11.18 -2.85
N ALA A 116 8.53 -12.50 -2.95
CA ALA A 116 9.29 -13.34 -2.03
C ALA A 116 9.99 -14.43 -2.83
N PHE A 117 11.26 -14.68 -2.53
CA PHE A 117 11.93 -15.86 -3.03
C PHE A 117 11.38 -17.12 -2.36
N LYS A 118 11.22 -18.18 -3.12
CA LYS A 118 10.78 -19.48 -2.59
C LYS A 118 11.83 -20.04 -1.63
N GLN A 119 11.42 -20.89 -0.69
CA GLN A 119 12.36 -21.55 0.22
C GLN A 119 13.41 -22.39 -0.52
N ALA A 120 13.03 -22.96 -1.68
CA ALA A 120 13.92 -23.73 -2.55
C ALA A 120 14.66 -22.87 -3.59
N ALA A 121 14.67 -21.54 -3.44
CA ALA A 121 15.39 -20.65 -4.33
C ALA A 121 16.91 -20.89 -4.22
N THR A 122 17.57 -20.96 -5.37
CA THR A 122 19.01 -21.24 -5.48
C THR A 122 19.85 -19.98 -5.68
N GLU A 123 19.20 -18.84 -5.85
CA GLU A 123 19.87 -17.55 -6.00
C GLU A 123 20.68 -17.21 -4.75
N PRO A 124 21.90 -16.66 -4.89
CA PRO A 124 22.71 -16.21 -3.77
C PRO A 124 21.93 -15.25 -2.86
N PHE A 125 22.11 -15.36 -1.54
CA PHE A 125 21.41 -14.54 -0.56
C PHE A 125 21.58 -13.02 -0.80
N ALA A 126 22.77 -12.60 -1.23
CA ALA A 126 23.06 -11.23 -1.62
C ALA A 126 22.14 -10.73 -2.76
N LEU A 127 21.93 -11.57 -3.79
CA LEU A 127 21.02 -11.25 -4.89
C LEU A 127 19.57 -11.21 -4.40
N GLN A 128 19.16 -12.17 -3.57
CA GLN A 128 17.83 -12.15 -2.95
C GLN A 128 17.63 -10.88 -2.13
N ALA A 129 18.60 -10.46 -1.32
CA ALA A 129 18.53 -9.22 -0.53
C ALA A 129 18.37 -8.00 -1.42
N LYS A 130 19.23 -7.85 -2.44
CA LYS A 130 19.17 -6.73 -3.38
C LYS A 130 17.80 -6.62 -4.05
N VAL A 131 17.30 -7.72 -4.63
CA VAL A 131 16.05 -7.71 -5.40
C VAL A 131 14.83 -7.54 -4.50
N THR A 132 14.82 -8.20 -3.33
CA THR A 132 13.68 -8.09 -2.40
C THR A 132 13.56 -6.70 -1.80
N ILE A 133 14.68 -6.10 -1.35
CA ILE A 133 14.66 -4.75 -0.77
C ILE A 133 14.33 -3.71 -1.84
N ALA A 134 14.91 -3.83 -3.04
CA ALA A 134 14.56 -2.94 -4.15
C ALA A 134 13.06 -2.94 -4.42
N THR A 135 12.42 -4.11 -4.55
CA THR A 135 11.00 -4.21 -4.91
C THR A 135 10.06 -3.88 -3.74
N ASN A 136 10.27 -4.53 -2.56
CA ASN A 136 9.29 -4.47 -1.47
C ASN A 136 9.41 -3.21 -0.62
N TYR A 137 10.53 -2.49 -0.72
CA TYR A 137 10.77 -1.28 0.05
C TYR A 137 10.96 -0.06 -0.87
N PHE A 138 12.05 0.01 -1.64
CA PHE A 138 12.37 1.21 -2.42
C PHE A 138 11.33 1.50 -3.51
N SER A 139 10.90 0.49 -4.28
CA SER A 139 9.89 0.71 -5.32
C SER A 139 8.52 1.08 -4.73
N VAL A 140 8.16 0.56 -3.54
CA VAL A 140 6.94 0.99 -2.84
C VAL A 140 7.08 2.43 -2.35
N GLN A 141 8.25 2.84 -1.83
CA GLN A 141 8.53 4.21 -1.43
C GLN A 141 8.42 5.16 -2.63
N ASP A 142 9.04 4.82 -3.77
CA ASP A 142 9.01 5.64 -4.99
C ASP A 142 7.59 5.75 -5.55
N CYS A 143 6.82 4.66 -5.51
CA CYS A 143 5.42 4.66 -5.88
C CYS A 143 4.61 5.61 -4.97
N CYS A 144 4.82 5.55 -3.66
CA CYS A 144 4.19 6.47 -2.72
C CYS A 144 4.62 7.92 -2.96
N ASN A 145 5.89 8.20 -3.22
CA ASN A 145 6.38 9.55 -3.48
C ASN A 145 5.68 10.21 -4.68
N GLN A 146 5.34 9.43 -5.71
CA GLN A 146 4.64 9.94 -6.89
C GLN A 146 3.12 10.02 -6.71
N LEU A 147 2.51 9.14 -5.90
CA LEU A 147 1.06 9.06 -5.73
C LEU A 147 0.53 9.88 -4.55
N PHE A 148 1.31 10.07 -3.48
CA PHE A 148 0.87 10.79 -2.29
C PHE A 148 0.49 12.25 -2.53
N PRO A 149 1.13 13.00 -3.45
CA PRO A 149 0.66 14.34 -3.82
C PRO A 149 -0.76 14.39 -4.40
N LEU A 150 -1.30 13.22 -4.77
CA LEU A 150 -2.66 13.08 -5.29
C LEU A 150 -3.66 12.59 -4.22
N LEU A 151 -3.22 12.31 -2.98
CA LEU A 151 -4.13 11.90 -1.92
C LEU A 151 -5.13 13.02 -1.60
N ARG A 152 -6.39 12.65 -1.48
CA ARG A 152 -7.43 13.55 -0.99
C ARG A 152 -7.47 13.56 0.53
N SER A 153 -7.97 14.65 1.11
CA SER A 153 -8.38 14.63 2.51
C SER A 153 -9.38 13.50 2.74
N GLY A 154 -9.19 12.74 3.81
CA GLY A 154 -9.97 11.54 4.08
C GLY A 154 -9.49 10.27 3.36
N ALA A 155 -8.38 10.31 2.64
CA ALA A 155 -7.85 9.13 1.96
C ALA A 155 -7.38 8.04 2.94
N ARG A 156 -7.44 6.79 2.48
CA ARG A 156 -6.97 5.60 3.20
C ARG A 156 -5.83 4.94 2.43
N VAL A 157 -4.70 4.77 3.08
CA VAL A 157 -3.54 4.07 2.49
C VAL A 157 -3.27 2.80 3.30
N VAL A 158 -3.13 1.69 2.61
CA VAL A 158 -2.88 0.38 3.21
C VAL A 158 -1.59 -0.19 2.65
N ASN A 159 -0.60 -0.37 3.51
CA ASN A 159 0.63 -1.07 3.17
C ASN A 159 0.49 -2.54 3.56
N VAL A 160 0.38 -3.43 2.58
CA VAL A 160 0.27 -4.87 2.85
C VAL A 160 1.63 -5.42 3.27
N SER A 161 1.80 -5.48 4.58
CA SER A 161 2.99 -6.04 5.23
C SER A 161 2.85 -7.56 5.35
N SER A 162 3.11 -8.14 6.51
CA SER A 162 3.08 -9.58 6.77
C SER A 162 3.34 -9.82 8.26
N MET A 163 3.03 -11.00 8.78
CA MET A 163 3.61 -11.47 10.04
C MET A 163 5.14 -11.35 10.04
N ALA A 164 5.77 -11.54 8.86
CA ALA A 164 7.20 -11.31 8.67
C ALA A 164 7.62 -9.84 8.88
N GLY A 165 6.69 -8.90 8.86
CA GLY A 165 6.93 -7.49 9.17
C GLY A 165 6.90 -7.14 10.66
N PHE A 166 6.73 -8.12 11.56
CA PHE A 166 6.72 -7.91 12.99
C PHE A 166 8.11 -7.54 13.51
N LEU A 167 8.24 -6.44 14.25
CA LEU A 167 9.53 -5.89 14.68
C LEU A 167 10.34 -6.87 15.53
N GLY A 168 9.67 -7.71 16.31
CA GLY A 168 10.31 -8.74 17.15
C GLY A 168 11.15 -9.77 16.39
N LEU A 169 11.04 -9.81 15.05
CA LEU A 169 11.87 -10.69 14.21
C LEU A 169 13.28 -10.12 13.94
N ILE A 170 13.50 -8.83 14.19
CA ILE A 170 14.84 -8.23 14.24
C ILE A 170 15.51 -8.62 15.57
N LYS A 171 16.61 -9.34 15.51
CA LYS A 171 17.29 -9.89 16.69
C LYS A 171 18.35 -8.95 17.24
N GLY A 172 19.02 -8.16 16.39
CA GLY A 172 20.01 -7.17 16.84
C GLY A 172 19.32 -6.08 17.63
N ALA A 173 19.72 -5.89 18.91
CA ALA A 173 19.09 -4.93 19.82
C ALA A 173 19.18 -3.49 19.28
N ASP A 174 20.36 -3.09 18.79
CA ASP A 174 20.58 -1.76 18.22
C ASP A 174 19.74 -1.53 16.95
N LEU A 175 19.67 -2.53 16.06
CA LEU A 175 18.82 -2.47 14.87
C LEU A 175 17.36 -2.36 15.27
N LYS A 176 16.89 -3.20 16.19
CA LYS A 176 15.52 -3.17 16.69
C LYS A 176 15.17 -1.80 17.27
N SER A 177 16.08 -1.22 18.06
CA SER A 177 15.89 0.12 18.64
C SER A 177 15.77 1.21 17.58
N LYS A 178 16.58 1.16 16.51
CA LYS A 178 16.50 2.09 15.38
C LYS A 178 15.14 1.99 14.67
N PHE A 179 14.66 0.78 14.37
CA PHE A 179 13.32 0.59 13.77
C PHE A 179 12.17 1.00 14.69
N ALA A 180 12.31 0.78 16.01
CA ALA A 180 11.32 1.13 17.01
C ALA A 180 11.16 2.65 17.20
N SER A 181 12.20 3.41 16.90
CA SER A 181 12.21 4.87 17.09
C SER A 181 11.09 5.55 16.27
N SER A 182 10.80 6.80 16.59
CA SER A 182 9.73 7.57 15.97
C SER A 182 10.06 9.06 15.97
N GLY A 183 9.22 9.85 15.33
CA GLY A 183 9.44 11.28 15.24
C GLY A 183 10.68 11.64 14.42
N SER A 184 11.44 12.60 14.88
CA SER A 184 12.66 13.06 14.20
C SER A 184 13.80 12.05 14.19
N THR A 185 13.72 10.95 14.94
CA THR A 185 14.77 9.93 15.02
C THR A 185 14.59 8.79 14.03
N LEU A 186 13.38 8.58 13.49
CA LEU A 186 13.13 7.65 12.40
C LEU A 186 12.64 8.43 11.17
N THR A 187 13.56 8.81 10.32
CA THR A 187 13.28 9.49 9.04
C THR A 187 13.43 8.51 7.87
N TYR A 188 12.99 8.91 6.67
CA TYR A 188 13.27 8.15 5.46
C TYR A 188 14.78 7.93 5.26
N GLU A 189 15.59 8.96 5.50
CA GLU A 189 17.04 8.88 5.35
C GLU A 189 17.64 7.81 6.26
N VAL A 190 17.23 7.77 7.53
CA VAL A 190 17.68 6.75 8.50
C VAL A 190 17.21 5.36 8.07
N LEU A 191 15.95 5.22 7.67
CA LEU A 191 15.38 3.94 7.28
C LEU A 191 15.99 3.43 5.97
N ASP A 192 16.17 4.28 4.98
CA ASP A 192 16.85 3.96 3.71
C ASP A 192 18.30 3.52 3.95
N GLY A 193 19.00 4.18 4.90
CA GLY A 193 20.32 3.77 5.35
C GLY A 193 20.34 2.36 5.94
N LEU A 194 19.35 2.02 6.78
CA LEU A 194 19.20 0.67 7.32
C LEU A 194 18.95 -0.37 6.22
N MET A 195 18.08 -0.08 5.26
CA MET A 195 17.80 -1.00 4.16
C MET A 195 19.01 -1.24 3.26
N LYS A 196 19.81 -0.19 3.00
CA LYS A 196 21.06 -0.28 2.25
C LYS A 196 22.11 -1.07 3.03
N ASP A 197 22.29 -0.79 4.34
CA ASP A 197 23.21 -1.54 5.21
C ASP A 197 22.90 -3.04 5.22
N PHE A 198 21.62 -3.41 5.23
CA PHE A 198 21.24 -4.81 5.11
C PHE A 198 21.70 -5.43 3.79
N VAL A 199 21.49 -4.76 2.65
CA VAL A 199 21.91 -5.25 1.33
C VAL A 199 23.43 -5.37 1.26
N ASP A 200 24.16 -4.37 1.76
CA ASP A 200 25.63 -4.37 1.79
C ASP A 200 26.17 -5.49 2.70
N SER A 201 25.55 -5.68 3.86
CA SER A 201 25.91 -6.74 4.81
C SER A 201 25.59 -8.14 4.25
N ALA A 202 24.49 -8.28 3.50
CA ALA A 202 24.18 -9.54 2.80
C ALA A 202 25.21 -9.84 1.71
N ASN A 203 25.67 -8.81 1.00
CA ASN A 203 26.71 -8.93 -0.03
C ASN A 203 28.07 -9.27 0.58
N ALA A 204 28.40 -8.72 1.75
CA ALA A 204 29.62 -9.03 2.48
C ALA A 204 29.57 -10.39 3.22
N GLY A 205 28.36 -10.99 3.36
CA GLY A 205 28.15 -12.24 4.09
C GLY A 205 28.18 -12.09 5.63
N ASP A 206 28.16 -10.87 6.17
CA ASP A 206 28.28 -10.57 7.59
C ASP A 206 26.95 -10.11 8.24
N HIS A 207 25.84 -10.12 7.50
CA HIS A 207 24.54 -9.67 7.95
C HIS A 207 24.11 -10.27 9.30
N ALA A 208 24.33 -11.57 9.51
CA ALA A 208 23.96 -12.23 10.76
C ALA A 208 24.81 -11.73 11.94
N ALA A 209 26.09 -11.50 11.74
CA ALA A 209 26.99 -10.93 12.77
C ALA A 209 26.60 -9.50 13.15
N LYS A 210 26.02 -8.74 12.22
CA LYS A 210 25.48 -7.40 12.44
C LYS A 210 24.05 -7.40 13.03
N GLY A 211 23.50 -8.57 13.33
CA GLY A 211 22.18 -8.71 13.96
C GLY A 211 20.99 -8.70 13.00
N TRP A 212 21.24 -8.71 11.68
CA TRP A 212 20.21 -8.86 10.67
C TRP A 212 19.65 -10.30 10.62
N PRO A 213 18.34 -10.49 10.41
CA PRO A 213 17.79 -11.82 10.22
C PRO A 213 18.23 -12.47 8.90
N ASN A 214 18.36 -13.77 8.88
CA ASN A 214 18.65 -14.55 7.67
C ASN A 214 17.38 -14.73 6.80
N SER A 215 16.70 -13.62 6.53
CA SER A 215 15.50 -13.59 5.69
C SER A 215 15.33 -12.20 5.07
N THR A 216 15.49 -12.13 3.77
CA THR A 216 15.34 -10.90 2.98
C THR A 216 13.90 -10.38 3.04
N TYR A 217 12.93 -11.30 3.06
CA TYR A 217 11.52 -10.98 3.15
C TYR A 217 11.16 -10.34 4.50
N VAL A 218 11.67 -10.90 5.62
CA VAL A 218 11.49 -10.30 6.95
C VAL A 218 11.97 -8.86 6.97
N VAL A 219 13.22 -8.62 6.54
CA VAL A 219 13.78 -7.26 6.54
C VAL A 219 12.95 -6.32 5.69
N SER A 220 12.53 -6.74 4.49
CA SER A 220 11.72 -5.91 3.60
C SER A 220 10.36 -5.53 4.21
N LYS A 221 9.71 -6.48 4.91
CA LYS A 221 8.39 -6.23 5.52
C LYS A 221 8.48 -5.46 6.83
N VAL A 222 9.56 -5.62 7.62
CA VAL A 222 9.85 -4.75 8.76
C VAL A 222 10.13 -3.32 8.27
N GLY A 223 10.92 -3.16 7.21
CA GLY A 223 11.16 -1.86 6.58
C GLY A 223 9.87 -1.19 6.12
N LEU A 224 8.98 -1.93 5.44
CA LEU A 224 7.66 -1.43 5.01
C LEU A 224 6.78 -1.00 6.21
N SER A 225 6.81 -1.78 7.29
CA SER A 225 6.06 -1.45 8.51
C SER A 225 6.61 -0.18 9.19
N ALA A 226 7.92 -0.02 9.26
CA ALA A 226 8.57 1.20 9.76
C ALA A 226 8.26 2.40 8.85
N MET A 227 8.34 2.23 7.52
CA MET A 227 7.99 3.27 6.54
C MET A 227 6.56 3.78 6.73
N THR A 228 5.61 2.89 7.02
CA THR A 228 4.21 3.28 7.29
C THR A 228 4.09 4.30 8.42
N ARG A 229 4.89 4.16 9.46
CA ARG A 229 4.90 5.08 10.61
C ARG A 229 5.44 6.46 10.21
N ILE A 230 6.50 6.49 9.40
CA ILE A 230 7.04 7.73 8.82
C ILE A 230 6.00 8.40 7.92
N GLN A 231 5.36 7.63 7.05
CA GLN A 231 4.33 8.12 6.14
C GLN A 231 3.16 8.75 6.91
N GLN A 232 2.65 8.05 7.94
CA GLN A 232 1.56 8.57 8.75
C GLN A 232 1.95 9.86 9.48
N GLN A 233 3.15 9.92 10.02
CA GLN A 233 3.63 11.14 10.67
C GLN A 233 3.63 12.31 9.70
N LYS A 234 4.25 12.15 8.52
CA LYS A 234 4.34 13.21 7.50
C LYS A 234 2.98 13.72 7.06
N VAL A 235 2.01 12.82 6.78
CA VAL A 235 0.67 13.27 6.39
C VAL A 235 -0.11 13.89 7.55
N SER A 236 0.22 13.57 8.80
CA SER A 236 -0.39 14.20 9.98
C SER A 236 0.13 15.63 10.21
N GLU A 237 1.34 15.92 9.76
CA GLU A 237 1.97 17.25 9.82
C GLU A 237 1.53 18.14 8.65
N ASP A 238 1.00 17.57 7.56
CA ASP A 238 0.51 18.30 6.40
C ASP A 238 -0.94 18.77 6.59
N SER A 239 -1.12 20.06 6.81
CA SER A 239 -2.44 20.67 7.00
C SER A 239 -3.38 20.55 5.79
N SER A 240 -2.87 20.27 4.60
CA SER A 240 -3.66 20.06 3.38
C SER A 240 -4.26 18.65 3.31
N LEU A 241 -3.68 17.68 4.02
CA LEU A 241 -4.07 16.27 4.02
C LEU A 241 -4.86 15.89 5.29
N LYS A 242 -5.99 16.53 5.50
CA LYS A 242 -6.84 16.27 6.67
C LYS A 242 -7.40 14.85 6.64
N ASP A 243 -7.38 14.19 7.80
CA ASP A 243 -7.95 12.86 8.04
C ASP A 243 -7.41 11.74 7.12
N VAL A 244 -6.20 11.87 6.61
CA VAL A 244 -5.54 10.74 5.93
C VAL A 244 -5.10 9.71 6.96
N ALA A 245 -5.42 8.44 6.72
CA ALA A 245 -4.99 7.32 7.56
C ALA A 245 -4.15 6.33 6.74
N ILE A 246 -2.91 6.14 7.16
CA ILE A 246 -1.97 5.19 6.56
C ILE A 246 -1.70 4.08 7.58
N ASN A 247 -2.03 2.84 7.25
CA ASN A 247 -1.84 1.70 8.14
C ASN A 247 -1.11 0.56 7.43
N HIS A 248 -0.50 -0.33 8.19
CA HIS A 248 0.08 -1.57 7.65
C HIS A 248 -0.68 -2.78 8.18
N VAL A 249 -0.80 -3.81 7.34
CA VAL A 249 -1.64 -4.95 7.65
C VAL A 249 -0.88 -6.27 7.48
N HIS A 250 -1.27 -7.27 8.27
CA HIS A 250 -0.91 -8.67 8.05
C HIS A 250 -2.12 -9.41 7.49
N PRO A 251 -2.01 -9.98 6.26
CA PRO A 251 -3.15 -10.63 5.60
C PRO A 251 -3.45 -12.05 6.12
N GLY A 252 -2.62 -12.60 7.03
CA GLY A 252 -2.64 -14.01 7.40
C GLY A 252 -1.74 -14.87 6.50
N TYR A 253 -1.79 -16.17 6.69
CA TYR A 253 -1.09 -17.13 5.82
C TYR A 253 -2.09 -17.61 4.77
N VAL A 254 -2.00 -17.02 3.58
CA VAL A 254 -2.99 -17.12 2.51
C VAL A 254 -2.53 -18.09 1.44
N ASP A 255 -3.46 -18.88 0.90
CA ASP A 255 -3.27 -19.75 -0.26
C ASP A 255 -3.00 -18.93 -1.52
N THR A 256 -1.75 -18.81 -1.90
CA THR A 256 -1.28 -18.04 -3.05
C THR A 256 -0.01 -18.65 -3.65
N ASP A 257 0.35 -18.20 -4.83
CA ASP A 257 1.67 -18.56 -5.43
C ASP A 257 2.83 -18.21 -4.50
N MET A 258 2.75 -17.11 -3.75
CA MET A 258 3.81 -16.67 -2.84
C MET A 258 4.03 -17.66 -1.71
N SER A 259 2.96 -18.21 -1.15
CA SER A 259 3.00 -19.23 -0.09
C SER A 259 3.19 -20.66 -0.63
N SER A 260 3.32 -20.82 -1.96
CA SER A 260 3.32 -22.14 -2.64
C SER A 260 2.05 -22.95 -2.33
N HIS A 261 0.91 -22.25 -2.21
CA HIS A 261 -0.41 -22.83 -1.93
C HIS A 261 -0.46 -23.62 -0.60
N LYS A 262 0.32 -23.18 0.41
CA LYS A 262 0.37 -23.81 1.74
C LYS A 262 -0.40 -23.06 2.81
N GLY A 263 -0.95 -21.88 2.48
CA GLY A 263 -1.75 -21.09 3.41
C GLY A 263 -3.13 -21.72 3.62
N PRO A 264 -3.66 -21.74 4.85
CA PRO A 264 -5.00 -22.22 5.12
C PRO A 264 -6.11 -21.21 4.76
N LEU A 265 -5.76 -19.93 4.58
CA LEU A 265 -6.73 -18.86 4.31
C LEU A 265 -6.90 -18.67 2.80
N THR A 266 -8.12 -18.42 2.37
CA THR A 266 -8.44 -18.00 1.00
C THR A 266 -7.95 -16.57 0.73
N PRO A 267 -7.80 -16.16 -0.55
CA PRO A 267 -7.51 -14.76 -0.89
C PRO A 267 -8.50 -13.75 -0.31
N GLU A 268 -9.78 -14.12 -0.20
CA GLU A 268 -10.84 -13.31 0.39
C GLU A 268 -10.64 -13.11 1.89
N GLU A 269 -10.30 -14.16 2.60
CA GLU A 269 -9.97 -14.08 4.03
C GLU A 269 -8.71 -13.25 4.25
N GLY A 270 -7.70 -13.42 3.39
CA GLY A 270 -6.49 -12.62 3.39
C GLY A 270 -6.71 -11.14 3.08
N ALA A 271 -7.79 -10.79 2.40
CA ALA A 271 -8.14 -9.40 2.10
C ALA A 271 -8.78 -8.66 3.29
N LYS A 272 -9.31 -9.35 4.31
CA LYS A 272 -10.12 -8.77 5.40
C LYS A 272 -9.44 -7.58 6.09
N SER A 273 -8.21 -7.73 6.54
CA SER A 273 -7.47 -6.66 7.23
C SER A 273 -7.20 -5.45 6.32
N SER A 274 -6.94 -5.71 5.03
CA SER A 274 -6.75 -4.64 4.03
C SER A 274 -8.07 -3.91 3.76
N LEU A 275 -9.18 -4.62 3.61
CA LEU A 275 -10.50 -4.03 3.42
C LEU A 275 -10.92 -3.21 4.65
N PHE A 276 -10.71 -3.74 5.85
CA PHE A 276 -10.95 -3.00 7.10
C PHE A 276 -10.18 -1.68 7.12
N ALA A 277 -8.88 -1.71 6.83
CA ALA A 277 -8.05 -0.50 6.80
C ALA A 277 -8.44 0.48 5.70
N ALA A 278 -8.82 -0.02 4.51
CA ALA A 278 -9.21 0.78 3.35
C ALA A 278 -10.58 1.45 3.50
N THR A 279 -11.44 0.92 4.37
CA THR A 279 -12.81 1.41 4.57
C THR A 279 -13.04 2.04 5.96
N LEU A 280 -11.98 2.37 6.68
CA LEU A 280 -12.07 3.06 7.97
C LEU A 280 -12.89 4.36 7.82
N PRO A 281 -13.82 4.65 8.75
CA PRO A 281 -14.65 5.85 8.68
C PRO A 281 -13.84 7.13 8.77
N GLN A 282 -14.40 8.22 8.31
CA GLN A 282 -13.81 9.55 8.53
C GLN A 282 -13.71 9.85 10.02
N GLY A 283 -12.67 10.59 10.41
CA GLY A 283 -12.39 10.88 11.81
C GLY A 283 -11.79 9.71 12.60
N THR A 284 -11.40 8.62 11.92
CA THR A 284 -10.78 7.47 12.59
C THR A 284 -9.50 7.86 13.33
N ASN A 285 -9.27 7.23 14.48
CA ASN A 285 -8.01 7.30 15.23
C ASN A 285 -7.06 6.13 14.90
N ILE A 286 -7.46 5.21 14.00
CA ILE A 286 -6.63 4.10 13.53
C ILE A 286 -5.71 4.64 12.44
N LYS A 287 -4.54 5.17 12.87
CA LYS A 287 -3.54 5.82 12.02
C LYS A 287 -2.14 5.36 12.42
N GLY A 288 -1.31 4.94 11.47
CA GLY A 288 0.03 4.38 11.72
C GLY A 288 0.01 3.05 12.48
N LYS A 289 -1.10 2.31 12.43
CA LYS A 289 -1.29 1.09 13.21
C LYS A 289 -0.96 -0.16 12.40
N TYR A 290 -0.53 -1.20 13.13
CA TYR A 290 -0.38 -2.54 12.60
C TYR A 290 -1.67 -3.32 12.85
N ILE A 291 -2.33 -3.73 11.76
CA ILE A 291 -3.62 -4.41 11.79
C ILE A 291 -3.39 -5.89 11.45
N TRP A 292 -3.80 -6.77 12.35
CA TRP A 292 -3.67 -8.21 12.17
C TRP A 292 -4.75 -8.76 11.23
N HIS A 293 -4.59 -9.99 10.75
CA HIS A 293 -5.52 -10.59 9.77
C HIS A 293 -6.97 -10.67 10.25
N ASN A 294 -7.19 -10.73 11.57
CA ASN A 294 -8.50 -10.70 12.21
C ASN A 294 -9.02 -9.27 12.51
N CYS A 295 -8.34 -8.24 11.98
CA CYS A 295 -8.62 -6.82 12.16
C CYS A 295 -8.29 -6.26 13.56
N GLU A 296 -7.63 -6.99 14.43
CA GLU A 296 -7.14 -6.49 15.71
C GLU A 296 -5.93 -5.56 15.53
N LEU A 297 -5.83 -4.56 16.40
CA LEU A 297 -4.69 -3.65 16.43
C LEU A 297 -3.57 -4.26 17.28
N VAL A 298 -2.38 -4.33 16.70
CA VAL A 298 -1.19 -4.86 17.36
C VAL A 298 -0.22 -3.73 17.65
N ASP A 299 0.32 -3.65 18.86
CA ASP A 299 1.47 -2.78 19.14
C ASP A 299 2.72 -3.35 18.46
N TRP A 300 3.05 -2.78 17.30
CA TRP A 300 4.16 -3.23 16.46
C TRP A 300 5.53 -3.11 17.16
N VAL A 301 5.66 -2.13 18.08
CA VAL A 301 6.93 -1.83 18.78
C VAL A 301 7.11 -2.68 20.02
N ASN A 302 6.10 -2.71 20.90
CA ASN A 302 6.22 -3.28 22.25
C ASN A 302 5.31 -4.49 22.47
N GLY A 303 4.35 -4.71 21.59
CA GLY A 303 3.39 -5.79 21.76
C GLY A 303 4.00 -7.18 21.55
N PRO A 304 3.42 -8.21 22.18
CA PRO A 304 3.73 -9.58 21.81
C PRO A 304 3.25 -9.84 20.38
N LYS A 305 3.95 -10.76 19.71
CA LYS A 305 3.43 -11.27 18.43
C LYS A 305 2.16 -12.06 18.72
N PRO A 306 1.03 -11.73 18.09
CA PRO A 306 -0.18 -12.53 18.27
C PRO A 306 0.01 -13.96 17.76
N ASP A 307 -0.79 -14.87 18.27
CA ASP A 307 -0.87 -16.24 17.75
C ASP A 307 -1.42 -16.22 16.30
N VAL A 308 -1.05 -17.25 15.52
CA VAL A 308 -1.36 -17.37 14.10
C VAL A 308 -2.56 -18.30 13.92
#